data_17e84dd8c93a1e847dfcc40fbd4d4a5f
#
_entry.id   17e84dd8c93a1e847dfcc40fbd4d4a5f
#
_cell.length_a   1.000
_cell.length_b   1.000
_cell.length_c   1.000
_cell.angle_alpha   90.00
_cell.angle_beta   90.00
_cell.angle_gamma   90.00
#
_symmetry.space_group_name_H-M   'P 1'
#
loop_
_entity.id
_entity.type
_entity.pdbx_description
1 polymer ?
#
loop_
_entity_poly.entity_id
_entity_poly.type
_entity_poly.pdbx_seq_one_letter_code
_entity_poly.pdbx_strand_id
1 'polypeptide(L)'
;MPASLAGPPASGPLPLPPPVNYNPALLATAPAMIDGYALLGFDRLAGFPFAPVPFDPATAKPGAPPPSSADQIPATIKRFDHQLAIVTGFMLPTKMEKGLVTEFLLVRSPMMCCYGQVPNMNEWVVVQVPAGVKPLMDIPVSCFGKLHVKEEFDNGYITSIYQLDGEKLTDAKG
;
A
#
# COMPACT_ATOMS: atom_id res chain seq x y z
N MET A 1 30.87 2.79 42.81
CA MET A 1 30.55 1.79 41.78
C MET A 1 30.11 2.53 40.52
N PRO A 2 30.91 2.58 39.47
CA PRO A 2 30.44 3.16 38.25
C PRO A 2 29.35 2.26 37.58
N ALA A 3 28.20 2.83 37.34
CA ALA A 3 27.16 2.16 36.58
C ALA A 3 27.68 1.92 35.14
N SER A 4 27.75 0.66 34.73
CA SER A 4 28.09 0.30 33.36
C SER A 4 26.95 0.78 32.45
N LEU A 5 27.20 1.81 31.66
CA LEU A 5 26.30 2.21 30.59
C LEU A 5 26.36 1.12 29.54
N ALA A 6 25.35 0.24 29.54
CA ALA A 6 25.12 -0.64 28.42
C ALA A 6 24.93 0.20 27.16
N GLY A 7 25.80 0.05 26.17
CA GLY A 7 25.66 0.70 24.88
C GLY A 7 24.33 0.34 24.21
N PRO A 8 23.85 1.17 23.26
CA PRO A 8 22.64 0.85 22.55
C PRO A 8 22.73 -0.52 21.90
N PRO A 9 21.64 -1.32 21.91
CA PRO A 9 21.66 -2.61 21.27
C PRO A 9 22.03 -2.44 19.81
N ALA A 10 22.92 -3.31 19.33
CA ALA A 10 23.31 -3.34 17.94
C ALA A 10 22.06 -3.36 17.05
N SER A 11 21.97 -2.42 16.12
CA SER A 11 20.92 -2.35 15.12
C SER A 11 21.05 -3.53 14.17
N GLY A 12 20.51 -4.68 14.57
CA GLY A 12 20.20 -5.76 13.64
C GLY A 12 19.03 -5.33 12.77
N PRO A 13 18.85 -5.91 11.57
CA PRO A 13 17.66 -5.66 10.79
C PRO A 13 16.44 -5.95 11.65
N LEU A 14 15.50 -4.99 11.67
CA LEU A 14 14.24 -5.16 12.38
C LEU A 14 13.59 -6.47 11.92
N PRO A 15 13.07 -7.31 12.83
CA PRO A 15 12.39 -8.52 12.43
C PRO A 15 11.26 -8.13 11.47
N LEU A 16 11.23 -8.78 10.32
CA LEU A 16 10.13 -8.62 9.37
C LEU A 16 8.81 -8.88 10.10
N PRO A 17 7.81 -8.03 9.91
CA PRO A 17 6.50 -8.31 10.47
C PRO A 17 6.04 -9.70 9.98
N PRO A 18 5.30 -10.45 10.81
CA PRO A 18 4.83 -11.77 10.42
C PRO A 18 4.07 -11.67 9.09
N PRO A 19 4.26 -12.62 8.18
CA PRO A 19 3.59 -12.58 6.89
C PRO A 19 2.09 -12.52 7.12
N VAL A 20 1.49 -11.46 6.62
CA VAL A 20 0.04 -11.32 6.62
C VAL A 20 -0.51 -12.47 5.79
N ASN A 21 -1.23 -13.37 6.42
CA ASN A 21 -1.94 -14.53 5.89
C ASN A 21 -1.67 -14.82 4.40
N TYR A 22 -0.46 -15.30 4.09
CA TYR A 22 -0.13 -15.75 2.74
C TYR A 22 -1.14 -16.85 2.32
N ASN A 23 -1.97 -16.52 1.37
CA ASN A 23 -2.99 -17.45 0.89
C ASN A 23 -2.84 -17.64 -0.63
N PRO A 24 -1.97 -18.56 -1.06
CA PRO A 24 -1.76 -18.81 -2.48
C PRO A 24 -3.02 -19.34 -3.17
N ALA A 25 -3.89 -20.03 -2.48
CA ALA A 25 -5.15 -20.51 -3.02
C ALA A 25 -6.07 -19.33 -3.42
N LEU A 26 -6.17 -18.31 -2.58
CA LEU A 26 -6.93 -17.11 -2.90
C LEU A 26 -6.32 -16.36 -4.09
N LEU A 27 -4.99 -16.23 -4.14
CA LEU A 27 -4.30 -15.55 -5.25
C LEU A 27 -4.49 -16.27 -6.58
N ALA A 28 -4.67 -17.58 -6.57
CA ALA A 28 -4.91 -18.39 -7.76
C ALA A 28 -6.34 -18.29 -8.29
N THR A 29 -7.30 -17.82 -7.48
CA THR A 29 -8.70 -17.69 -7.87
C THR A 29 -8.98 -16.38 -8.59
N ALA A 30 -10.00 -16.38 -9.47
CA ALA A 30 -10.51 -15.15 -10.06
C ALA A 30 -11.28 -14.34 -9.01
N PRO A 31 -11.13 -13.00 -8.97
CA PRO A 31 -11.96 -12.16 -8.10
C PRO A 31 -13.39 -12.09 -8.57
N ALA A 32 -14.32 -11.77 -7.66
CA ALA A 32 -15.66 -11.39 -8.03
C ALA A 32 -15.64 -10.13 -8.90
N MET A 33 -16.56 -10.04 -9.85
CA MET A 33 -16.72 -8.87 -10.71
C MET A 33 -18.03 -8.17 -10.38
N ILE A 34 -17.99 -6.85 -10.23
CA ILE A 34 -19.14 -6.01 -9.96
C ILE A 34 -19.11 -4.86 -10.97
N ASP A 35 -20.09 -4.79 -11.85
CA ASP A 35 -20.21 -3.76 -12.89
C ASP A 35 -18.93 -3.54 -13.73
N GLY A 36 -18.21 -4.62 -14.02
CA GLY A 36 -16.94 -4.56 -14.77
C GLY A 36 -15.71 -4.27 -13.94
N TYR A 37 -15.84 -4.07 -12.63
CA TYR A 37 -14.74 -3.88 -11.70
C TYR A 37 -14.39 -5.17 -10.98
N ALA A 38 -13.11 -5.51 -10.90
CA ALA A 38 -12.64 -6.62 -10.09
C ALA A 38 -12.67 -6.23 -8.60
N LEU A 39 -13.31 -7.03 -7.76
CA LEU A 39 -13.30 -6.83 -6.31
C LEU A 39 -11.97 -7.33 -5.74
N LEU A 40 -11.09 -6.39 -5.41
CA LEU A 40 -9.74 -6.67 -4.91
C LEU A 40 -9.61 -6.21 -3.47
N GLY A 41 -9.85 -7.12 -2.53
CA GLY A 41 -9.63 -6.84 -1.11
C GLY A 41 -8.16 -6.93 -0.72
N PHE A 42 -7.80 -6.40 0.45
CA PHE A 42 -6.46 -6.52 1.01
C PHE A 42 -6.08 -7.96 1.41
N ASP A 43 -7.05 -8.84 1.58
CA ASP A 43 -6.82 -10.28 1.70
C ASP A 43 -6.08 -10.85 0.47
N ARG A 44 -6.31 -10.26 -0.71
CA ARG A 44 -5.63 -10.57 -1.96
C ARG A 44 -4.41 -9.67 -2.20
N LEU A 45 -4.57 -8.34 -2.10
CA LEU A 45 -3.49 -7.38 -2.36
C LEU A 45 -2.33 -7.50 -1.38
N ALA A 46 -2.60 -7.88 -0.13
CA ALA A 46 -1.61 -8.14 0.91
C ALA A 46 -1.42 -9.63 1.19
N GLY A 47 -1.90 -10.50 0.33
CA GLY A 47 -1.87 -11.96 0.50
C GLY A 47 -0.53 -12.63 0.13
N PHE A 48 0.54 -11.86 -0.02
CA PHE A 48 1.89 -12.35 -0.32
C PHE A 48 2.93 -11.56 0.49
N PRO A 49 4.09 -12.17 0.80
CA PRO A 49 5.16 -11.45 1.47
C PRO A 49 5.82 -10.44 0.52
N PHE A 50 6.01 -9.21 1.00
CA PHE A 50 6.71 -8.17 0.26
C PHE A 50 7.67 -7.43 1.19
N ALA A 51 8.95 -7.40 0.84
CA ALA A 51 9.98 -6.66 1.55
C ALA A 51 10.80 -5.85 0.56
N PRO A 52 10.64 -4.51 0.52
CA PRO A 52 11.41 -3.66 -0.38
C PRO A 52 12.92 -3.88 -0.23
N VAL A 53 13.63 -3.92 -1.36
CA VAL A 53 15.09 -3.91 -1.33
C VAL A 53 15.55 -2.59 -0.70
N PRO A 54 16.40 -2.62 0.33
CA PRO A 54 16.88 -1.40 0.97
C PRO A 54 17.62 -0.49 -0.01
N PHE A 55 17.31 0.80 0.03
CA PHE A 55 18.04 1.82 -0.70
C PHE A 55 18.97 2.56 0.26
N ASP A 56 20.26 2.59 -0.06
CA ASP A 56 21.25 3.35 0.69
C ASP A 56 21.83 4.45 -0.21
N PRO A 57 21.47 5.72 0.04
CA PRO A 57 21.96 6.84 -0.76
C PRO A 57 23.47 7.03 -0.67
N ALA A 58 24.12 6.54 0.40
CA ALA A 58 25.57 6.67 0.58
C ALA A 58 26.36 5.74 -0.36
N THR A 59 25.77 4.62 -0.77
CA THR A 59 26.39 3.63 -1.67
C THR A 59 25.83 3.67 -3.08
N ALA A 60 24.74 4.40 -3.29
CA ALA A 60 24.10 4.52 -4.59
C ALA A 60 25.00 5.27 -5.59
N LYS A 61 25.16 4.70 -6.77
CA LYS A 61 25.89 5.38 -7.86
C LYS A 61 25.03 6.52 -8.41
N PRO A 62 25.61 7.71 -8.66
CA PRO A 62 24.89 8.80 -9.31
C PRO A 62 24.25 8.35 -10.63
N GLY A 63 22.96 8.61 -10.81
CA GLY A 63 22.21 8.23 -12.02
C GLY A 63 21.81 6.76 -12.13
N ALA A 64 22.16 5.92 -11.15
CA ALA A 64 21.68 4.55 -11.12
C ALA A 64 20.17 4.48 -10.79
N PRO A 65 19.41 3.56 -11.42
CA PRO A 65 18.02 3.36 -11.06
C PRO A 65 17.92 2.83 -9.62
N PRO A 66 16.81 3.15 -8.89
CA PRO A 66 16.60 2.58 -7.58
C PRO A 66 16.48 1.06 -7.65
N PRO A 67 16.81 0.33 -6.56
CA PRO A 67 16.68 -1.12 -6.54
C PRO A 67 15.21 -1.54 -6.67
N SER A 68 14.93 -2.44 -7.60
CA SER A 68 13.58 -2.96 -7.82
C SER A 68 13.29 -4.16 -6.93
N SER A 69 12.06 -4.23 -6.45
CA SER A 69 11.48 -5.37 -5.73
C SER A 69 10.28 -5.96 -6.47
N ALA A 70 10.07 -5.55 -7.73
CA ALA A 70 8.89 -5.91 -8.52
C ALA A 70 8.76 -7.41 -8.80
N ASP A 71 9.85 -8.15 -8.77
CA ASP A 71 9.86 -9.62 -8.90
C ASP A 71 9.19 -10.33 -7.71
N GLN A 72 9.07 -9.68 -6.56
CA GLN A 72 8.34 -10.19 -5.40
C GLN A 72 6.82 -10.12 -5.57
N ILE A 73 6.31 -9.31 -6.51
CA ILE A 73 4.88 -9.21 -6.77
C ILE A 73 4.46 -10.40 -7.64
N PRO A 74 3.54 -11.27 -7.15
CA PRO A 74 3.11 -12.44 -7.92
C PRO A 74 2.46 -12.06 -9.26
N ALA A 75 2.63 -12.91 -10.27
CA ALA A 75 1.96 -12.72 -11.56
C ALA A 75 0.43 -12.67 -11.43
N THR A 76 -0.13 -13.37 -10.46
CA THR A 76 -1.55 -13.35 -10.11
C THR A 76 -2.05 -12.00 -9.59
N ILE A 77 -1.15 -11.14 -9.13
CA ILE A 77 -1.42 -9.75 -8.76
C ILE A 77 -1.09 -8.80 -9.92
N LYS A 78 0.04 -9.00 -10.60
CA LYS A 78 0.45 -8.16 -11.74
C LYS A 78 -0.58 -8.12 -12.86
N ARG A 79 -1.36 -9.17 -13.02
CA ARG A 79 -2.42 -9.23 -14.05
C ARG A 79 -3.51 -8.17 -13.87
N PHE A 80 -3.63 -7.57 -12.66
CA PHE A 80 -4.60 -6.51 -12.39
C PHE A 80 -4.09 -5.12 -12.74
N ASP A 81 -2.85 -5.02 -13.20
CA ASP A 81 -2.30 -3.75 -13.69
C ASP A 81 -3.15 -3.22 -14.85
N HIS A 82 -3.51 -1.94 -14.79
CA HIS A 82 -4.42 -1.27 -15.74
C HIS A 82 -5.85 -1.82 -15.79
N GLN A 83 -6.27 -2.61 -14.81
CA GLN A 83 -7.64 -3.13 -14.73
C GLN A 83 -8.53 -2.25 -13.85
N LEU A 84 -9.83 -2.23 -14.14
CA LEU A 84 -10.81 -1.60 -13.26
C LEU A 84 -10.98 -2.45 -12.00
N ALA A 85 -10.90 -1.81 -10.85
CA ALA A 85 -10.93 -2.48 -9.55
C ALA A 85 -11.75 -1.71 -8.52
N ILE A 86 -12.28 -2.45 -7.55
CA ILE A 86 -12.85 -1.93 -6.32
C ILE A 86 -11.94 -2.37 -5.18
N VAL A 87 -11.42 -1.40 -4.44
CA VAL A 87 -10.63 -1.67 -3.24
C VAL A 87 -11.32 -1.01 -2.04
N THR A 88 -11.49 -1.77 -0.98
CA THR A 88 -12.11 -1.29 0.26
C THR A 88 -11.07 -1.19 1.37
N GLY A 89 -11.08 -0.08 2.09
CA GLY A 89 -10.17 0.18 3.20
C GLY A 89 -10.53 1.46 3.92
N PHE A 90 -9.56 2.02 4.66
CA PHE A 90 -9.72 3.23 5.44
C PHE A 90 -8.90 4.37 4.82
N MET A 91 -9.50 5.55 4.76
CA MET A 91 -8.89 6.72 4.14
C MET A 91 -7.92 7.42 5.09
N LEU A 92 -6.68 7.65 4.64
CA LEU A 92 -5.71 8.54 5.27
C LEU A 92 -5.36 9.65 4.27
N PRO A 93 -5.92 10.86 4.40
CA PRO A 93 -5.63 11.96 3.49
C PRO A 93 -4.15 12.33 3.47
N THR A 94 -3.58 12.48 2.27
CA THR A 94 -2.21 12.93 2.05
C THR A 94 -2.14 14.29 1.36
N LYS A 95 -3.14 14.61 0.52
CA LYS A 95 -3.27 15.93 -0.11
C LYS A 95 -4.71 16.41 -0.04
N MET A 96 -4.86 17.68 0.31
CA MET A 96 -6.15 18.35 0.36
C MET A 96 -6.07 19.67 -0.39
N GLU A 97 -7.13 19.98 -1.14
CA GLU A 97 -7.31 21.23 -1.83
C GLU A 97 -8.73 21.77 -1.57
N LYS A 98 -8.83 22.98 -1.08
CA LYS A 98 -10.12 23.64 -0.79
C LYS A 98 -11.07 22.82 0.09
N GLY A 99 -10.51 22.10 1.07
CA GLY A 99 -11.28 21.27 1.99
C GLY A 99 -11.69 19.88 1.45
N LEU A 100 -11.27 19.54 0.22
CA LEU A 100 -11.48 18.24 -0.39
C LEU A 100 -10.17 17.44 -0.45
N VAL A 101 -10.28 16.15 -0.26
CA VAL A 101 -9.15 15.23 -0.39
C VAL A 101 -8.91 14.93 -1.86
N THR A 102 -7.70 15.20 -2.36
CA THR A 102 -7.30 14.93 -3.75
C THR A 102 -6.38 13.72 -3.87
N GLU A 103 -5.72 13.35 -2.78
CA GLU A 103 -4.92 12.12 -2.69
C GLU A 103 -4.99 11.57 -1.27
N PHE A 104 -5.07 10.28 -1.15
CA PHE A 104 -5.05 9.60 0.14
C PHE A 104 -4.46 8.19 0.03
N LEU A 105 -3.99 7.68 1.16
CA LEU A 105 -3.70 6.27 1.30
C LEU A 105 -4.98 5.54 1.69
N LEU A 106 -5.31 4.52 0.96
CA LEU A 106 -6.33 3.55 1.35
C LEU A 106 -5.61 2.42 2.05
N VAL A 107 -5.83 2.28 3.37
CA VAL A 107 -5.12 1.32 4.21
C VAL A 107 -6.04 0.19 4.65
N ARG A 108 -5.45 -0.97 4.89
CA ARG A 108 -6.16 -2.17 5.31
C ARG A 108 -6.86 -2.00 6.67
N SER A 109 -6.23 -1.30 7.60
CA SER A 109 -6.73 -1.17 8.96
C SER A 109 -6.50 0.25 9.50
N PRO A 110 -7.48 0.84 10.21
CA PRO A 110 -7.29 2.15 10.87
C PRO A 110 -6.27 2.09 12.01
N MET A 111 -5.96 0.90 12.53
CA MET A 111 -4.97 0.70 13.60
C MET A 111 -3.55 1.06 13.17
N MET A 112 -3.29 1.09 11.88
CA MET A 112 -1.96 1.37 11.33
C MET A 112 -1.51 2.81 11.55
N CYS A 113 -2.42 3.78 11.66
CA CYS A 113 -2.04 5.16 11.91
C CYS A 113 -2.02 5.56 13.39
N CYS A 114 -2.77 4.89 14.27
CA CYS A 114 -2.97 5.33 15.66
C CYS A 114 -2.09 4.59 16.68
N TYR A 115 -1.55 3.44 16.33
CA TYR A 115 -0.82 2.55 17.26
C TYR A 115 0.63 2.30 16.87
N GLY A 116 1.21 3.10 15.97
CA GLY A 116 2.62 3.03 15.61
C GLY A 116 3.05 1.77 14.84
N GLN A 117 2.10 0.99 14.34
CA GLN A 117 2.40 -0.12 13.45
C GLN A 117 2.66 0.42 12.04
N VAL A 118 3.86 0.16 11.53
CA VAL A 118 4.18 0.47 10.13
C VAL A 118 3.58 -0.64 9.26
N PRO A 119 2.64 -0.31 8.34
CA PRO A 119 2.10 -1.31 7.43
C PRO A 119 3.16 -1.80 6.45
N ASN A 120 2.98 -3.03 5.93
CA ASN A 120 3.76 -3.48 4.78
C ASN A 120 3.34 -2.71 3.53
N MET A 121 4.25 -2.60 2.57
CA MET A 121 4.01 -1.85 1.33
C MET A 121 2.77 -2.33 0.55
N ASN A 122 2.41 -3.60 0.65
CA ASN A 122 1.23 -4.17 0.01
C ASN A 122 -0.06 -4.02 0.83
N GLU A 123 -0.02 -3.32 1.97
CA GLU A 123 -1.17 -3.06 2.82
C GLU A 123 -1.78 -1.67 2.63
N TRP A 124 -1.32 -0.92 1.64
CA TRP A 124 -1.95 0.34 1.23
C TRP A 124 -2.00 0.51 -0.29
N VAL A 125 -2.92 1.34 -0.73
CA VAL A 125 -3.06 1.80 -2.11
C VAL A 125 -3.05 3.32 -2.11
N VAL A 126 -2.24 3.95 -2.95
CA VAL A 126 -2.30 5.39 -3.15
C VAL A 126 -3.45 5.70 -4.10
N VAL A 127 -4.45 6.40 -3.63
CA VAL A 127 -5.63 6.77 -4.41
C VAL A 127 -5.56 8.23 -4.79
N GLN A 128 -5.65 8.52 -6.09
CA GLN A 128 -5.72 9.87 -6.61
C GLN A 128 -7.12 10.17 -7.10
N VAL A 129 -7.68 11.28 -6.63
CA VAL A 129 -9.02 11.77 -6.98
C VAL A 129 -8.95 13.25 -7.31
N PRO A 130 -8.49 13.63 -8.52
CA PRO A 130 -8.24 15.04 -8.87
C PRO A 130 -9.45 15.96 -8.69
N ALA A 131 -10.66 15.43 -8.85
CA ALA A 131 -11.89 16.19 -8.62
C ALA A 131 -12.14 16.50 -7.13
N GLY A 132 -11.43 15.85 -6.23
CA GLY A 132 -11.60 15.97 -4.79
C GLY A 132 -12.82 15.24 -4.24
N VAL A 133 -12.69 14.70 -3.04
CA VAL A 133 -13.78 14.04 -2.32
C VAL A 133 -13.82 14.55 -0.89
N LYS A 134 -14.97 14.47 -0.26
CA LYS A 134 -15.08 14.77 1.18
C LYS A 134 -14.27 13.76 1.98
N PRO A 135 -13.55 14.18 3.03
CA PRO A 135 -12.88 13.23 3.90
C PRO A 135 -13.90 12.32 4.60
N LEU A 136 -13.67 11.01 4.50
CA LEU A 136 -14.45 9.97 5.15
C LEU A 136 -13.55 9.26 6.16
N MET A 137 -13.54 9.79 7.38
CA MET A 137 -12.67 9.29 8.44
C MET A 137 -13.38 8.22 9.27
N ASP A 138 -12.60 7.25 9.77
CA ASP A 138 -13.05 6.22 10.72
C ASP A 138 -14.14 5.26 10.22
N ILE A 139 -14.43 5.28 8.93
CA ILE A 139 -15.34 4.34 8.29
C ILE A 139 -14.66 3.69 7.08
N PRO A 140 -14.97 2.42 6.76
CA PRO A 140 -14.44 1.80 5.56
C PRO A 140 -15.08 2.43 4.32
N VAL A 141 -14.25 2.68 3.30
CA VAL A 141 -14.69 3.23 2.01
C VAL A 141 -14.32 2.27 0.88
N SER A 142 -15.17 2.18 -0.12
CA SER A 142 -14.91 1.45 -1.35
C SER A 142 -14.55 2.42 -2.46
N CYS A 143 -13.36 2.25 -3.02
CA CYS A 143 -12.82 3.07 -4.09
C CYS A 143 -12.88 2.30 -5.40
N PHE A 144 -13.48 2.92 -6.41
CA PHE A 144 -13.63 2.40 -7.76
C PHE A 144 -12.68 3.14 -8.68
N GLY A 145 -11.96 2.44 -9.51
CA GLY A 145 -11.07 3.09 -10.47
C GLY A 145 -10.14 2.10 -11.16
N LYS A 146 -9.20 2.66 -11.92
CA LYS A 146 -8.17 1.87 -12.58
C LYS A 146 -7.00 1.63 -11.63
N LEU A 147 -6.69 0.35 -11.40
CA LEU A 147 -5.55 -0.05 -10.57
C LEU A 147 -4.28 -0.10 -11.40
N HIS A 148 -3.20 0.42 -10.84
CA HIS A 148 -1.84 0.26 -11.34
C HIS A 148 -1.04 -0.57 -10.33
N VAL A 149 -0.39 -1.61 -10.83
CA VAL A 149 0.49 -2.47 -10.04
C VAL A 149 1.92 -2.25 -10.52
N LYS A 150 2.58 -1.28 -9.89
CA LYS A 150 3.97 -0.92 -10.22
C LYS A 150 4.63 -0.23 -9.04
N GLU A 151 5.94 -0.32 -8.97
CA GLU A 151 6.72 0.41 -7.99
C GLU A 151 6.75 1.91 -8.32
N GLU A 152 6.47 2.74 -7.33
CA GLU A 152 6.71 4.19 -7.39
C GLU A 152 7.85 4.54 -6.44
N PHE A 153 8.71 5.47 -6.87
CA PHE A 153 9.89 5.88 -6.14
C PHE A 153 9.90 7.40 -5.94
N ASP A 154 10.36 7.80 -4.78
CA ASP A 154 10.68 9.20 -4.48
C ASP A 154 12.09 9.28 -3.90
N ASN A 155 12.98 10.03 -4.56
CA ASN A 155 14.39 10.17 -4.18
C ASN A 155 15.12 8.81 -3.99
N GLY A 156 14.76 7.80 -4.77
CA GLY A 156 15.34 6.46 -4.71
C GLY A 156 14.66 5.51 -3.73
N TYR A 157 13.78 6.01 -2.89
CA TYR A 157 13.00 5.20 -1.95
C TYR A 157 11.66 4.78 -2.58
N ILE A 158 11.33 3.50 -2.44
CA ILE A 158 10.02 3.01 -2.88
C ILE A 158 8.92 3.59 -1.97
N THR A 159 7.86 4.12 -2.57
CA THR A 159 6.76 4.76 -1.85
C THR A 159 5.45 3.97 -1.93
N SER A 160 5.27 3.21 -2.98
CA SER A 160 4.09 2.35 -3.14
C SER A 160 4.29 1.32 -4.25
N ILE A 161 3.46 0.29 -4.23
CA ILE A 161 3.35 -0.70 -5.32
C ILE A 161 1.96 -0.73 -5.93
N TYR A 162 0.99 -0.05 -5.32
CA TYR A 162 -0.37 0.08 -5.80
C TYR A 162 -0.79 1.53 -5.88
N GLN A 163 -1.31 1.94 -7.03
CA GLN A 163 -1.95 3.22 -7.25
C GLN A 163 -3.34 2.99 -7.85
N LEU A 164 -4.30 3.79 -7.48
CA LEU A 164 -5.66 3.76 -8.03
C LEU A 164 -6.04 5.14 -8.56
N ASP A 165 -6.40 5.21 -9.83
CA ASP A 165 -7.02 6.40 -10.39
C ASP A 165 -8.49 6.37 -10.00
N GLY A 166 -8.84 7.06 -8.91
CA GLY A 166 -10.17 7.01 -8.31
C GLY A 166 -11.21 7.71 -9.15
N GLU A 167 -12.25 6.99 -9.52
CA GLU A 167 -13.41 7.49 -10.29
C GLU A 167 -14.62 7.73 -9.39
N LYS A 168 -14.81 6.87 -8.39
CA LYS A 168 -15.95 6.90 -7.50
C LYS A 168 -15.57 6.36 -6.12
N LEU A 169 -16.08 6.99 -5.08
CA LEU A 169 -16.00 6.51 -3.71
C LEU A 169 -17.40 6.27 -3.17
N THR A 170 -17.56 5.18 -2.43
CA THR A 170 -18.77 4.90 -1.65
C THR A 170 -18.37 4.51 -0.24
N ASP A 171 -19.25 4.77 0.70
CA ASP A 171 -19.12 4.16 2.01
C ASP A 171 -19.37 2.63 1.85
N ALA A 172 -18.58 1.81 2.54
CA ALA A 172 -18.66 0.36 2.38
C ALA A 172 -19.88 -0.28 3.04
N LYS A 173 -20.75 0.52 3.66
CA LYS A 173 -22.03 0.09 4.23
C LYS A 173 -23.21 0.29 3.27
N GLY A 174 -22.98 0.95 2.17
CA GLY A 174 -23.99 1.24 1.14
C GLY A 174 -24.36 0.07 0.27
#